data_22f417837e36f37d1f139ca6fb45aed6
#
_entry.id   22f417837e36f37d1f139ca6fb45aed6
#
_cell.length_a   1.000
_cell.length_b   1.000
_cell.length_c   1.000
_cell.angle_alpha   90.00
_cell.angle_beta   90.00
_cell.angle_gamma   90.00
#
_symmetry.space_group_name_H-M   'P 1'
#
loop_
_entity.id
_entity.type
_entity.pdbx_description
1 polymer ?
#
loop_
_entity_poly.entity_id
_entity_poly.type
_entity_poly.pdbx_seq_one_letter_code
_entity_poly.pdbx_strand_id
1 'polypeptide(L)'
;MIDFNRPAFTGREFDYIRDAVQRGMLCGDGEYTKRCSQWMMDKFHVNHVMLTTSCTHALEMAAHLCDIKPGDEVIMPSYTFVSTADAFVLKGAKIVFVDIRPDTMNIDEKLIEAAVTEKTKVIVPVHYAGVACEMDTIMEIAKKYNLKVVEDAAQGVDAYYKGKALGTIGDFGCYSFHETKNYTMGEGGAILFNRDEYVEKAEILREKGTDRSKFFRGQVDKYRWMDYGSSYLPSELNAAYLYAQLEARDQIFAKRMEIYNYYHKNLAHLAQEGKIEQPYVPEECSHNAHMYYIKVRDMQVRTRLIAYLREKGICSVFHYVPLHSAPAGQKFGRFSGEDVYTTKESERLLRLPMFYNLDMEDVKYITDTIASFDGF
;
A
#
# COMPACT_ATOMS: atom_id res chain seq x y z
N MET A 1 -28.00 2.56 -2.66
CA MET A 1 -26.78 2.22 -3.45
C MET A 1 -25.73 1.74 -2.48
N ILE A 2 -25.13 0.58 -2.76
CA ILE A 2 -24.02 0.04 -1.97
C ILE A 2 -22.75 0.72 -2.46
N ASP A 3 -22.07 1.46 -1.57
CA ASP A 3 -20.83 2.14 -1.91
C ASP A 3 -19.68 1.14 -2.11
N PHE A 4 -18.71 1.54 -2.92
CA PHE A 4 -17.51 0.71 -3.15
C PHE A 4 -16.64 0.63 -1.89
N ASN A 5 -16.49 1.73 -1.17
CA ASN A 5 -15.72 1.83 0.06
C ASN A 5 -16.30 2.91 0.99
N ARG A 6 -16.16 2.70 2.28
CA ARG A 6 -16.37 3.70 3.34
C ARG A 6 -15.25 3.58 4.37
N PRO A 7 -14.72 4.70 4.88
CA PRO A 7 -13.76 4.68 5.97
C PRO A 7 -14.30 3.90 7.17
N ALA A 8 -13.44 3.13 7.83
CA ALA A 8 -13.82 2.50 9.10
C ALA A 8 -14.07 3.57 10.17
N PHE A 9 -15.10 3.36 10.97
CA PHE A 9 -15.40 4.15 12.16
C PHE A 9 -15.76 3.20 13.30
N THR A 10 -14.99 3.25 14.37
CA THR A 10 -15.09 2.29 15.50
C THR A 10 -15.77 2.89 16.73
N GLY A 11 -15.92 4.23 16.74
CA GLY A 11 -16.63 5.00 17.77
C GLY A 11 -15.71 5.76 18.72
N ARG A 12 -14.41 5.40 18.84
CA ARG A 12 -13.47 6.06 19.78
C ARG A 12 -12.66 7.20 19.16
N GLU A 13 -12.72 7.39 17.87
CA GLU A 13 -11.92 8.36 17.13
C GLU A 13 -12.13 9.78 17.64
N PHE A 14 -13.37 10.17 17.89
CA PHE A 14 -13.68 11.52 18.40
C PHE A 14 -13.26 11.73 19.86
N ASP A 15 -13.20 10.67 20.66
CA ASP A 15 -12.72 10.76 22.05
C ASP A 15 -11.21 11.07 22.07
N TYR A 16 -10.45 10.41 21.22
CA TYR A 16 -9.00 10.63 21.13
C TYR A 16 -8.66 11.98 20.46
N ILE A 17 -9.42 12.41 19.46
CA ILE A 17 -9.29 13.76 18.91
C ILE A 17 -9.56 14.81 20.00
N ARG A 18 -10.61 14.64 20.79
CA ARG A 18 -10.93 15.53 21.94
C ARG A 18 -9.80 15.58 22.96
N ASP A 19 -9.24 14.42 23.34
CA ASP A 19 -8.10 14.33 24.23
C ASP A 19 -6.86 15.04 23.66
N ALA A 20 -6.55 14.85 22.36
CA ALA A 20 -5.44 15.55 21.70
C ALA A 20 -5.61 17.07 21.77
N VAL A 21 -6.83 17.59 21.54
CA VAL A 21 -7.13 19.03 21.66
C VAL A 21 -6.96 19.52 23.09
N GLN A 22 -7.44 18.75 24.09
CA GLN A 22 -7.31 19.12 25.52
C GLN A 22 -5.86 19.14 26.00
N ARG A 23 -4.99 18.30 25.46
CA ARG A 23 -3.55 18.31 25.74
C ARG A 23 -2.82 19.55 25.19
N GLY A 24 -3.44 20.30 24.28
CA GLY A 24 -2.91 21.56 23.76
C GLY A 24 -1.76 21.41 22.77
N MET A 25 -1.45 20.20 22.27
CA MET A 25 -0.45 19.94 21.24
C MET A 25 -1.12 19.32 20.02
N LEU A 26 -1.26 20.10 18.93
CA LEU A 26 -1.93 19.67 17.70
C LEU A 26 -0.96 19.42 16.53
N CYS A 27 0.28 19.92 16.62
CA CYS A 27 1.33 19.58 15.66
C CYS A 27 1.81 18.15 15.93
N GLY A 28 2.43 17.52 14.94
CA GLY A 28 2.86 16.14 15.05
C GLY A 28 4.00 15.91 16.06
N ASP A 29 4.38 14.66 16.22
CA ASP A 29 5.31 14.14 17.23
C ASP A 29 4.80 14.30 18.68
N GLY A 30 3.51 14.47 18.87
CA GLY A 30 2.88 14.44 20.17
C GLY A 30 2.62 13.01 20.68
N GLU A 31 1.69 12.92 21.61
CA GLU A 31 1.37 11.66 22.29
C GLU A 31 0.81 10.60 21.35
N TYR A 32 -0.13 10.96 20.47
CA TYR A 32 -0.77 9.98 19.59
C TYR A 32 0.14 9.54 18.46
N THR A 33 0.99 10.41 17.92
CA THR A 33 2.05 10.02 16.98
C THR A 33 2.96 8.96 17.58
N LYS A 34 3.39 9.16 18.84
CA LYS A 34 4.24 8.20 19.56
C LYS A 34 3.53 6.87 19.82
N ARG A 35 2.25 6.92 20.24
CA ARG A 35 1.44 5.71 20.47
C ARG A 35 1.25 4.90 19.19
N CYS A 36 0.94 5.54 18.06
CA CYS A 36 0.82 4.87 16.78
C CYS A 36 2.14 4.21 16.36
N SER A 37 3.25 4.95 16.47
CA SER A 37 4.58 4.44 16.11
C SER A 37 4.97 3.26 17.01
N GLN A 38 4.78 3.37 18.32
CA GLN A 38 5.08 2.29 19.27
C GLN A 38 4.22 1.07 19.02
N TRP A 39 2.90 1.26 18.79
CA TRP A 39 2.00 0.15 18.49
C TRP A 39 2.46 -0.64 17.25
N MET A 40 2.88 0.07 16.19
CA MET A 40 3.38 -0.58 14.98
C MET A 40 4.75 -1.26 15.20
N MET A 41 5.66 -0.63 15.94
CA MET A 41 6.95 -1.24 16.31
C MET A 41 6.74 -2.56 17.06
N ASP A 42 5.87 -2.57 18.05
CA ASP A 42 5.58 -3.76 18.87
C ASP A 42 4.86 -4.83 18.05
N LYS A 43 3.87 -4.43 17.26
CA LYS A 43 3.03 -5.37 16.50
C LYS A 43 3.76 -6.01 15.33
N PHE A 44 4.58 -5.24 14.61
CA PHE A 44 5.26 -5.70 13.40
C PHE A 44 6.73 -6.05 13.60
N HIS A 45 7.24 -5.92 14.84
CA HIS A 45 8.64 -6.20 15.20
C HIS A 45 9.64 -5.45 14.31
N VAL A 46 9.40 -4.15 14.14
CA VAL A 46 10.25 -3.23 13.40
C VAL A 46 10.85 -2.18 14.34
N ASN A 47 12.11 -1.79 14.13
CA ASN A 47 12.82 -0.93 15.07
C ASN A 47 12.36 0.54 15.01
N HIS A 48 12.00 1.03 13.82
CA HIS A 48 11.67 2.44 13.61
C HIS A 48 10.41 2.58 12.76
N VAL A 49 9.48 3.40 13.23
CA VAL A 49 8.27 3.81 12.52
C VAL A 49 8.12 5.31 12.65
N MET A 50 7.99 5.99 11.53
CA MET A 50 7.72 7.43 11.49
C MET A 50 6.44 7.70 10.70
N LEU A 51 5.41 8.27 11.35
CA LEU A 51 4.21 8.69 10.65
C LEU A 51 4.53 9.78 9.62
N THR A 52 3.85 9.72 8.50
CA THR A 52 3.91 10.69 7.40
C THR A 52 2.52 11.15 7.01
N THR A 53 2.43 12.28 6.32
CA THR A 53 1.16 12.86 5.86
C THR A 53 0.49 12.05 4.74
N SER A 54 1.21 11.12 4.10
CA SER A 54 0.69 10.14 3.13
C SER A 54 1.70 9.02 2.90
N CYS A 55 1.27 7.91 2.32
CA CYS A 55 2.19 6.87 1.81
C CYS A 55 3.09 7.41 0.69
N THR A 56 2.59 8.32 -0.14
CA THR A 56 3.39 9.02 -1.16
C THR A 56 4.61 9.69 -0.52
N HIS A 57 4.40 10.43 0.57
CA HIS A 57 5.49 11.06 1.32
C HIS A 57 6.42 10.04 2.01
N ALA A 58 5.91 8.87 2.43
CA ALA A 58 6.77 7.80 2.93
C ALA A 58 7.68 7.25 1.83
N LEU A 59 7.14 7.04 0.61
CA LEU A 59 7.90 6.63 -0.57
C LEU A 59 8.93 7.69 -1.01
N GLU A 60 8.57 8.98 -0.99
CA GLU A 60 9.50 10.09 -1.24
C GLU A 60 10.64 10.10 -0.22
N MET A 61 10.33 9.93 1.07
CA MET A 61 11.36 9.80 2.10
C MET A 61 12.27 8.60 1.83
N ALA A 62 11.73 7.45 1.45
CA ALA A 62 12.53 6.26 1.11
C ALA A 62 13.44 6.54 -0.10
N ALA A 63 12.96 7.22 -1.15
CA ALA A 63 13.77 7.62 -2.30
C ALA A 63 14.93 8.54 -1.91
N HIS A 64 14.69 9.47 -0.96
CA HIS A 64 15.74 10.33 -0.40
C HIS A 64 16.75 9.53 0.44
N LEU A 65 16.28 8.59 1.26
CA LEU A 65 17.13 7.75 2.13
C LEU A 65 17.97 6.76 1.32
N CYS A 66 17.46 6.31 0.18
CA CYS A 66 18.21 5.52 -0.81
C CYS A 66 19.23 6.33 -1.62
N ASP A 67 19.31 7.64 -1.40
CA ASP A 67 20.22 8.57 -2.11
C ASP A 67 20.04 8.55 -3.65
N ILE A 68 18.80 8.44 -4.10
CA ILE A 68 18.45 8.45 -5.54
C ILE A 68 18.87 9.77 -6.19
N LYS A 69 19.51 9.64 -7.35
CA LYS A 69 20.02 10.75 -8.17
C LYS A 69 19.43 10.73 -9.59
N PRO A 70 19.46 11.86 -10.28
CA PRO A 70 19.05 11.90 -11.69
C PRO A 70 19.77 10.86 -12.54
N GLY A 71 19.00 10.02 -13.24
CA GLY A 71 19.50 8.97 -14.11
C GLY A 71 19.68 7.60 -13.47
N ASP A 72 19.55 7.47 -12.14
CA ASP A 72 19.45 6.17 -11.48
C ASP A 72 18.20 5.44 -11.96
N GLU A 73 18.25 4.11 -12.00
CA GLU A 73 17.12 3.27 -12.40
C GLU A 73 16.48 2.62 -11.17
N VAL A 74 15.12 2.56 -11.19
CA VAL A 74 14.30 1.94 -10.14
C VAL A 74 13.38 0.92 -10.79
N ILE A 75 13.49 -0.34 -10.37
CA ILE A 75 12.68 -1.46 -10.87
C ILE A 75 11.39 -1.57 -10.05
N MET A 76 10.24 -1.65 -10.72
CA MET A 76 8.93 -1.85 -10.09
C MET A 76 7.92 -2.49 -11.05
N PRO A 77 6.80 -3.05 -10.56
CA PRO A 77 5.73 -3.49 -11.43
C PRO A 77 5.06 -2.29 -12.11
N SER A 78 4.58 -2.48 -13.34
CA SER A 78 3.77 -1.44 -13.99
C SER A 78 2.33 -1.42 -13.47
N TYR A 79 1.87 -2.48 -12.85
CA TYR A 79 0.55 -2.57 -12.23
C TYR A 79 0.60 -2.06 -10.79
N THR A 80 0.57 -0.75 -10.63
CA THR A 80 0.60 -0.07 -9.33
C THR A 80 -0.05 1.31 -9.41
N PHE A 81 -0.21 1.95 -8.26
CA PHE A 81 -0.63 3.34 -8.18
C PHE A 81 0.53 4.29 -8.55
N VAL A 82 0.20 5.46 -9.08
CA VAL A 82 1.19 6.44 -9.59
C VAL A 82 2.23 6.85 -8.55
N SER A 83 1.87 6.95 -7.27
CA SER A 83 2.78 7.37 -6.20
C SER A 83 4.01 6.48 -6.06
N THR A 84 3.90 5.17 -6.39
CA THR A 84 5.04 4.25 -6.37
C THR A 84 6.15 4.73 -7.31
N ALA A 85 5.79 5.25 -8.49
CA ALA A 85 6.75 5.76 -9.47
C ALA A 85 7.12 7.23 -9.20
N ASP A 86 6.13 8.08 -8.90
CA ASP A 86 6.32 9.53 -8.74
C ASP A 86 7.36 9.86 -7.67
N ALA A 87 7.38 9.15 -6.56
CA ALA A 87 8.35 9.36 -5.49
C ALA A 87 9.81 9.32 -5.96
N PHE A 88 10.12 8.43 -6.88
CA PHE A 88 11.46 8.29 -7.46
C PHE A 88 11.67 9.21 -8.67
N VAL A 89 10.64 9.44 -9.48
CA VAL A 89 10.67 10.39 -10.60
C VAL A 89 10.96 11.81 -10.13
N LEU A 90 10.42 12.23 -8.98
CA LEU A 90 10.73 13.52 -8.35
C LEU A 90 12.22 13.69 -8.03
N LYS A 91 12.96 12.60 -7.82
CA LYS A 91 14.41 12.58 -7.63
C LYS A 91 15.19 12.48 -8.97
N GLY A 92 14.48 12.42 -10.09
CA GLY A 92 15.08 12.29 -11.42
C GLY A 92 15.43 10.86 -11.84
N ALA A 93 14.93 9.86 -11.11
CA ALA A 93 15.10 8.46 -11.48
C ALA A 93 14.39 8.12 -12.81
N LYS A 94 14.87 7.08 -13.46
CA LYS A 94 14.19 6.39 -14.56
C LYS A 94 13.54 5.12 -14.04
N ILE A 95 12.27 4.95 -14.38
CA ILE A 95 11.52 3.77 -13.93
C ILE A 95 11.71 2.62 -14.93
N VAL A 96 12.01 1.45 -14.40
CA VAL A 96 12.11 0.22 -15.19
C VAL A 96 10.93 -0.66 -14.78
N PHE A 97 9.90 -0.68 -15.59
CA PHE A 97 8.72 -1.47 -15.37
C PHE A 97 8.98 -2.94 -15.74
N VAL A 98 8.53 -3.84 -14.89
CA VAL A 98 8.60 -5.29 -15.07
C VAL A 98 7.19 -5.86 -15.07
N ASP A 99 6.96 -6.91 -15.82
CA ASP A 99 5.66 -7.59 -15.88
C ASP A 99 5.27 -8.22 -14.55
N ILE A 100 4.02 -8.60 -14.42
CA ILE A 100 3.44 -9.14 -13.20
C ILE A 100 3.16 -10.63 -13.33
N ARG A 101 3.02 -11.29 -12.19
CA ARG A 101 2.43 -12.62 -12.09
C ARG A 101 0.91 -12.51 -12.28
N PRO A 102 0.31 -13.35 -13.15
CA PRO A 102 -1.15 -13.29 -13.39
C PRO A 102 -1.96 -13.76 -12.19
N ASP A 103 -1.40 -14.59 -11.30
CA ASP A 103 -2.11 -15.17 -10.14
C ASP A 103 -2.29 -14.16 -9.00
N THR A 104 -1.22 -13.41 -8.64
CA THR A 104 -1.22 -12.48 -7.51
C THR A 104 -1.31 -11.01 -7.92
N MET A 105 -1.11 -10.68 -9.18
CA MET A 105 -0.97 -9.31 -9.71
C MET A 105 0.30 -8.58 -9.22
N ASN A 106 1.17 -9.24 -8.49
CA ASN A 106 2.44 -8.74 -8.00
C ASN A 106 3.52 -8.80 -9.08
N ILE A 107 4.62 -8.05 -8.91
CA ILE A 107 5.78 -8.13 -9.80
C ILE A 107 6.22 -9.59 -10.00
N ASP A 108 6.54 -9.99 -11.23
CA ASP A 108 7.15 -11.31 -11.48
C ASP A 108 8.63 -11.26 -11.08
N GLU A 109 8.94 -11.88 -9.96
CA GLU A 109 10.28 -11.93 -9.39
C GLU A 109 11.33 -12.53 -10.35
N LYS A 110 10.91 -13.41 -11.24
CA LYS A 110 11.79 -14.09 -12.22
C LYS A 110 12.28 -13.16 -13.31
N LEU A 111 11.59 -12.04 -13.53
CA LEU A 111 11.93 -11.06 -14.56
C LEU A 111 12.79 -9.90 -14.03
N ILE A 112 12.91 -9.77 -12.70
CA ILE A 112 13.61 -8.65 -12.06
C ILE A 112 15.10 -8.67 -12.43
N GLU A 113 15.75 -9.83 -12.35
CA GLU A 113 17.20 -9.93 -12.57
C GLU A 113 17.60 -9.48 -13.99
N ALA A 114 16.79 -9.81 -15.01
CA ALA A 114 17.03 -9.39 -16.38
C ALA A 114 16.86 -7.87 -16.61
N ALA A 115 16.15 -7.20 -15.70
CA ALA A 115 15.93 -5.75 -15.74
C ALA A 115 17.07 -4.94 -15.09
N VAL A 116 17.96 -5.59 -14.31
CA VAL A 116 19.06 -4.94 -13.60
C VAL A 116 20.11 -4.43 -14.57
N THR A 117 20.54 -3.18 -14.36
CA THR A 117 21.65 -2.55 -15.08
C THR A 117 22.64 -1.92 -14.07
N GLU A 118 23.75 -1.39 -14.56
CA GLU A 118 24.72 -0.66 -13.71
C GLU A 118 24.12 0.60 -13.06
N LYS A 119 22.99 1.11 -13.58
CA LYS A 119 22.26 2.27 -13.06
C LYS A 119 21.19 1.91 -12.05
N THR A 120 20.86 0.64 -11.92
CA THR A 120 19.83 0.19 -10.98
C THR A 120 20.28 0.43 -9.54
N LYS A 121 19.41 1.05 -8.74
CA LYS A 121 19.65 1.35 -7.32
C LYS A 121 18.64 0.73 -6.39
N VAL A 122 17.38 0.63 -6.82
CA VAL A 122 16.26 0.22 -5.96
C VAL A 122 15.36 -0.75 -6.71
N ILE A 123 14.85 -1.74 -5.98
CA ILE A 123 13.69 -2.56 -6.37
C ILE A 123 12.53 -2.15 -5.47
N VAL A 124 11.36 -1.88 -6.06
CA VAL A 124 10.13 -1.51 -5.34
C VAL A 124 9.07 -2.58 -5.59
N PRO A 125 9.02 -3.65 -4.77
CA PRO A 125 7.88 -4.56 -4.78
C PRO A 125 6.64 -3.84 -4.26
N VAL A 126 5.47 -4.13 -4.88
CA VAL A 126 4.16 -3.62 -4.46
C VAL A 126 3.32 -4.80 -4.01
N HIS A 127 2.90 -4.82 -2.76
CA HIS A 127 2.12 -5.92 -2.18
C HIS A 127 0.63 -5.74 -2.49
N TYR A 128 0.24 -6.10 -3.71
CA TYR A 128 -1.12 -5.89 -4.20
C TYR A 128 -2.15 -6.70 -3.40
N ALA A 129 -3.26 -6.06 -3.08
CA ALA A 129 -4.38 -6.63 -2.31
C ALA A 129 -4.01 -7.16 -0.91
N GLY A 130 -2.85 -6.78 -0.38
CA GLY A 130 -2.33 -7.31 0.88
C GLY A 130 -1.71 -8.71 0.74
N VAL A 131 -1.39 -9.14 -0.47
CA VAL A 131 -0.65 -10.38 -0.75
C VAL A 131 0.81 -10.05 -1.02
N ALA A 132 1.74 -10.76 -0.38
CA ALA A 132 3.16 -10.51 -0.53
C ALA A 132 3.67 -10.79 -1.95
N CYS A 133 4.64 -9.98 -2.41
CA CYS A 133 5.56 -10.40 -3.47
C CYS A 133 6.45 -11.54 -2.97
N GLU A 134 7.11 -12.26 -3.89
CA GLU A 134 8.10 -13.31 -3.56
C GLU A 134 9.38 -12.67 -3.01
N MET A 135 9.32 -12.31 -1.71
CA MET A 135 10.35 -11.47 -1.08
C MET A 135 11.70 -12.14 -0.94
N ASP A 136 11.76 -13.47 -0.79
CA ASP A 136 13.06 -14.16 -0.67
C ASP A 136 13.86 -13.98 -1.95
N THR A 137 13.26 -14.24 -3.11
CA THR A 137 13.92 -14.04 -4.42
C THR A 137 14.29 -12.57 -4.64
N ILE A 138 13.40 -11.64 -4.30
CA ILE A 138 13.67 -10.19 -4.45
C ILE A 138 14.86 -9.78 -3.58
N MET A 139 14.93 -10.23 -2.34
CA MET A 139 16.03 -9.93 -1.42
C MET A 139 17.37 -10.60 -1.84
N GLU A 140 17.31 -11.79 -2.44
CA GLU A 140 18.49 -12.45 -3.01
C GLU A 140 19.06 -11.65 -4.18
N ILE A 141 18.21 -11.21 -5.12
CA ILE A 141 18.61 -10.35 -6.25
C ILE A 141 19.19 -9.02 -5.72
N ALA A 142 18.51 -8.38 -4.79
CA ALA A 142 18.96 -7.12 -4.19
C ALA A 142 20.34 -7.27 -3.54
N LYS A 143 20.57 -8.34 -2.80
CA LYS A 143 21.86 -8.66 -2.20
C LYS A 143 22.95 -8.90 -3.25
N LYS A 144 22.64 -9.67 -4.30
CA LYS A 144 23.57 -10.01 -5.38
C LYS A 144 24.10 -8.78 -6.11
N TYR A 145 23.22 -7.80 -6.35
CA TYR A 145 23.54 -6.58 -7.09
C TYR A 145 23.75 -5.34 -6.20
N ASN A 146 23.77 -5.51 -4.87
CA ASN A 146 23.89 -4.42 -3.89
C ASN A 146 22.83 -3.32 -4.09
N LEU A 147 21.58 -3.72 -4.29
CA LEU A 147 20.43 -2.83 -4.48
C LEU A 147 19.68 -2.65 -3.15
N LYS A 148 18.96 -1.54 -3.03
CA LYS A 148 18.01 -1.31 -1.96
C LYS A 148 16.64 -1.88 -2.31
N VAL A 149 15.87 -2.27 -1.28
CA VAL A 149 14.48 -2.71 -1.44
C VAL A 149 13.58 -1.78 -0.66
N VAL A 150 12.62 -1.15 -1.37
CA VAL A 150 11.58 -0.30 -0.78
C VAL A 150 10.24 -0.97 -1.01
N GLU A 151 9.64 -1.52 0.05
CA GLU A 151 8.34 -2.17 -0.05
C GLU A 151 7.22 -1.11 -0.11
N ASP A 152 6.52 -1.03 -1.24
CA ASP A 152 5.23 -0.36 -1.28
C ASP A 152 4.18 -1.28 -0.65
N ALA A 153 4.03 -1.14 0.65
CA ALA A 153 3.09 -1.88 1.47
C ALA A 153 1.82 -1.05 1.78
N ALA A 154 1.45 -0.13 0.86
CA ALA A 154 0.24 0.70 1.01
C ALA A 154 -1.05 -0.11 1.20
N GLN A 155 -1.06 -1.37 0.81
CA GLN A 155 -2.15 -2.34 0.98
C GLN A 155 -1.78 -3.46 1.96
N GLY A 156 -0.56 -3.44 2.52
CA GLY A 156 0.05 -4.54 3.25
C GLY A 156 0.00 -4.44 4.77
N VAL A 157 -0.61 -3.41 5.36
CA VAL A 157 -0.69 -3.28 6.83
C VAL A 157 -1.39 -4.51 7.42
N ASP A 158 -0.70 -5.19 8.34
CA ASP A 158 -1.19 -6.41 8.97
C ASP A 158 -1.34 -7.63 8.03
N ALA A 159 -0.54 -7.65 6.97
CA ALA A 159 -0.33 -8.81 6.13
C ALA A 159 1.11 -9.30 6.27
N TYR A 160 1.37 -10.59 5.96
CA TYR A 160 2.64 -11.23 6.31
C TYR A 160 3.14 -12.14 5.18
N TYR A 161 4.47 -12.24 5.08
CA TYR A 161 5.19 -13.20 4.26
C TYR A 161 6.06 -14.07 5.17
N LYS A 162 5.82 -15.39 5.22
CA LYS A 162 6.54 -16.33 6.10
C LYS A 162 6.65 -15.83 7.56
N GLY A 163 5.54 -15.24 8.05
CA GLY A 163 5.44 -14.71 9.41
C GLY A 163 6.09 -13.35 9.64
N LYS A 164 6.72 -12.73 8.65
CA LYS A 164 7.24 -11.35 8.71
C LYS A 164 6.22 -10.37 8.16
N ALA A 165 5.96 -9.28 8.87
CA ALA A 165 5.04 -8.25 8.41
C ALA A 165 5.53 -7.59 7.12
N LEU A 166 4.62 -7.36 6.16
CA LEU A 166 4.94 -6.64 4.94
C LEU A 166 5.33 -5.19 5.28
N GLY A 167 6.33 -4.67 4.60
CA GLY A 167 6.93 -3.37 4.92
C GLY A 167 8.06 -3.44 5.96
N THR A 168 8.44 -4.65 6.43
CA THR A 168 9.54 -4.82 7.39
C THR A 168 10.65 -5.73 6.89
N ILE A 169 10.58 -6.19 5.64
CA ILE A 169 11.49 -7.19 5.05
C ILE A 169 12.62 -6.49 4.28
N GLY A 170 12.31 -5.46 3.53
CA GLY A 170 13.27 -4.65 2.78
C GLY A 170 14.06 -3.65 3.62
N ASP A 171 14.76 -2.72 2.97
CA ASP A 171 15.45 -1.62 3.65
C ASP A 171 14.45 -0.60 4.22
N PHE A 172 13.36 -0.34 3.50
CA PHE A 172 12.27 0.55 3.89
C PHE A 172 10.92 -0.05 3.52
N GLY A 173 9.90 0.19 4.36
CA GLY A 173 8.52 -0.09 4.05
C GLY A 173 7.66 1.16 4.14
N CYS A 174 6.64 1.25 3.29
CA CYS A 174 5.77 2.41 3.21
C CYS A 174 4.31 1.97 3.38
N TYR A 175 3.68 2.41 4.47
CA TYR A 175 2.27 2.15 4.78
C TYR A 175 1.39 3.32 4.38
N SER A 176 0.14 3.00 4.03
CA SER A 176 -0.91 3.99 3.77
C SER A 176 -2.02 3.90 4.80
N PHE A 177 -2.42 5.05 5.30
CA PHE A 177 -3.59 5.26 6.15
C PHE A 177 -4.59 6.23 5.50
N HIS A 178 -4.63 6.23 4.16
CA HIS A 178 -5.67 6.91 3.38
C HIS A 178 -7.06 6.34 3.70
N GLU A 179 -8.13 7.10 3.49
CA GLU A 179 -9.52 6.70 3.82
C GLU A 179 -9.95 5.35 3.19
N THR A 180 -9.33 4.96 2.07
CA THR A 180 -9.65 3.71 1.36
C THR A 180 -8.96 2.47 1.96
N LYS A 181 -8.10 2.63 2.97
CA LYS A 181 -7.32 1.53 3.56
C LYS A 181 -8.06 0.86 4.71
N ASN A 182 -7.51 -0.27 5.16
CA ASN A 182 -8.11 -1.06 6.25
C ASN A 182 -8.17 -0.26 7.55
N TYR A 183 -7.11 0.50 7.82
CA TYR A 183 -6.99 1.44 8.94
C TYR A 183 -6.70 2.82 8.35
N THR A 184 -7.37 3.84 8.87
CA THR A 184 -7.32 5.16 8.26
C THR A 184 -7.06 6.28 9.28
N MET A 185 -6.50 7.37 8.80
CA MET A 185 -6.49 8.67 9.48
C MET A 185 -6.92 9.81 8.53
N GLY A 186 -7.77 9.46 7.55
CA GLY A 186 -8.19 10.32 6.46
C GLY A 186 -7.14 10.35 5.37
N GLU A 187 -6.12 11.14 5.55
CA GLU A 187 -4.86 11.15 4.79
C GLU A 187 -3.70 10.84 5.73
N GLY A 188 -2.85 9.89 5.35
CA GLY A 188 -1.68 9.55 6.11
C GLY A 188 -0.90 8.34 5.62
N GLY A 189 0.25 8.13 6.23
CA GLY A 189 1.13 7.01 5.98
C GLY A 189 2.15 6.82 7.08
N ALA A 190 3.05 5.88 6.87
CA ALA A 190 4.23 5.70 7.71
C ALA A 190 5.38 5.11 6.88
N ILE A 191 6.60 5.52 7.23
CA ILE A 191 7.83 4.86 6.79
C ILE A 191 8.35 3.97 7.92
N LEU A 192 8.76 2.75 7.58
CA LEU A 192 9.29 1.73 8.49
C LEU A 192 10.69 1.33 8.05
N PHE A 193 11.58 1.11 9.01
CA PHE A 193 12.93 0.58 8.75
C PHE A 193 13.57 0.02 10.02
N ASN A 194 14.61 -0.84 9.86
CA ASN A 194 15.24 -1.51 10.98
C ASN A 194 16.65 -0.97 11.32
N ARG A 195 17.25 -0.17 10.44
CA ARG A 195 18.66 0.25 10.57
C ARG A 195 18.76 1.63 11.21
N ASP A 196 19.46 1.71 12.35
CA ASP A 196 19.64 2.93 13.14
C ASP A 196 20.34 4.06 12.36
N GLU A 197 21.17 3.71 11.38
CA GLU A 197 21.91 4.67 10.55
C GLU A 197 21.02 5.63 9.77
N TYR A 198 19.75 5.27 9.54
CA TYR A 198 18.80 6.12 8.82
C TYR A 198 18.01 7.08 9.71
N VAL A 199 17.99 6.87 11.04
CA VAL A 199 17.12 7.60 11.98
C VAL A 199 17.35 9.11 11.89
N GLU A 200 18.60 9.56 12.03
CA GLU A 200 18.90 11.00 12.03
C GLU A 200 18.52 11.65 10.71
N LYS A 201 18.90 11.03 9.58
CA LYS A 201 18.58 11.56 8.25
C LYS A 201 17.07 11.59 7.99
N ALA A 202 16.34 10.55 8.44
CA ALA A 202 14.88 10.48 8.31
C ALA A 202 14.17 11.55 9.15
N GLU A 203 14.62 11.80 10.39
CA GLU A 203 14.11 12.88 11.24
C GLU A 203 14.32 14.26 10.60
N ILE A 204 15.55 14.54 10.14
CA ILE A 204 15.88 15.80 9.47
C ILE A 204 15.00 15.99 8.24
N LEU A 205 14.91 14.98 7.38
CA LEU A 205 14.12 15.02 6.16
C LEU A 205 12.63 15.28 6.46
N ARG A 206 12.05 14.57 7.45
CA ARG A 206 10.65 14.68 7.85
C ARG A 206 10.29 16.06 8.42
N GLU A 207 11.23 16.71 9.10
CA GLU A 207 11.06 17.98 9.80
C GLU A 207 11.77 19.16 9.12
N LYS A 208 11.50 19.34 7.83
CA LYS A 208 11.89 20.53 7.07
C LYS A 208 13.41 20.74 6.97
N GLY A 209 14.19 19.66 7.05
CA GLY A 209 15.65 19.73 6.98
C GLY A 209 16.31 20.19 8.27
N THR A 210 15.62 20.13 9.42
CA THR A 210 16.13 20.61 10.70
C THR A 210 16.44 19.48 11.68
N ASP A 211 17.33 19.73 12.64
CA ASP A 211 17.59 18.82 13.77
C ASP A 211 16.66 19.07 14.97
N ARG A 212 15.41 19.50 14.70
CA ARG A 212 14.39 19.80 15.71
C ARG A 212 14.13 18.63 16.65
N SER A 213 14.17 17.39 16.17
CA SER A 213 14.02 16.21 17.02
C SER A 213 15.11 16.10 18.08
N LYS A 214 16.36 16.49 17.77
CA LYS A 214 17.46 16.56 18.73
C LYS A 214 17.23 17.65 19.79
N PHE A 215 16.64 18.78 19.38
CA PHE A 215 16.30 19.87 20.32
C PHE A 215 15.27 19.38 21.35
N PHE A 216 14.21 18.72 20.94
CA PHE A 216 13.22 18.20 21.87
C PHE A 216 13.75 17.09 22.80
N ARG A 217 14.78 16.36 22.37
CA ARG A 217 15.50 15.42 23.24
C ARG A 217 16.55 16.07 24.13
N GLY A 218 16.73 17.41 24.08
CA GLY A 218 17.73 18.12 24.87
C GLY A 218 19.19 17.88 24.45
N GLN A 219 19.40 17.37 23.22
CA GLN A 219 20.73 17.06 22.67
C GLN A 219 21.42 18.30 22.06
N VAL A 220 20.65 19.30 21.71
CA VAL A 220 21.13 20.61 21.22
C VAL A 220 20.33 21.71 21.89
N ASP A 221 20.94 22.88 22.08
CA ASP A 221 20.33 24.07 22.70
C ASP A 221 19.39 24.86 21.76
N LYS A 222 19.62 24.72 20.45
CA LYS A 222 18.83 25.33 19.38
C LYS A 222 18.85 24.40 18.18
N TYR A 223 17.71 24.23 17.48
CA TYR A 223 17.69 23.53 16.22
C TYR A 223 18.13 24.42 15.06
N ARG A 224 18.71 23.79 14.03
CA ARG A 224 19.28 24.44 12.86
C ARG A 224 18.77 23.80 11.59
N TRP A 225 18.88 24.48 10.47
CA TRP A 225 18.72 23.90 9.16
C TRP A 225 19.98 23.10 8.81
N MET A 226 19.84 21.79 8.73
CA MET A 226 20.94 20.84 8.57
C MET A 226 21.11 20.36 7.13
N ASP A 227 19.97 20.13 6.43
CA ASP A 227 19.94 19.57 5.09
C ASP A 227 18.60 19.93 4.42
N TYR A 228 18.39 19.50 3.17
CA TYR A 228 17.06 19.58 2.56
C TYR A 228 16.06 18.71 3.33
N GLY A 229 14.79 19.08 3.28
CA GLY A 229 13.70 18.35 3.90
C GLY A 229 12.37 18.94 3.53
N SER A 230 11.30 18.30 3.96
CA SER A 230 9.93 18.76 3.73
C SER A 230 9.06 18.59 4.97
N SER A 231 7.81 19.01 4.87
CA SER A 231 6.84 18.90 5.97
C SER A 231 6.08 17.60 5.83
N TYR A 232 6.72 16.48 6.19
CA TYR A 232 6.11 15.14 6.06
C TYR A 232 5.36 14.69 7.32
N LEU A 233 5.44 15.43 8.40
CA LEU A 233 4.86 15.10 9.69
C LEU A 233 3.35 15.39 9.73
N PRO A 234 2.47 14.41 10.04
CA PRO A 234 1.03 14.65 10.18
C PRO A 234 0.68 15.32 11.50
N SER A 235 -0.53 15.84 11.60
CA SER A 235 -1.03 16.43 12.86
C SER A 235 -1.40 15.36 13.89
N GLU A 236 -1.44 15.76 15.17
CA GLU A 236 -1.95 14.89 16.25
C GLU A 236 -3.44 14.53 16.09
N LEU A 237 -4.22 15.35 15.38
CA LEU A 237 -5.62 15.02 15.09
C LEU A 237 -5.72 13.76 14.20
N ASN A 238 -4.88 13.68 13.16
CA ASN A 238 -4.80 12.49 12.31
C ASN A 238 -4.25 11.29 13.09
N ALA A 239 -3.20 11.47 13.88
CA ALA A 239 -2.62 10.40 14.68
C ALA A 239 -3.59 9.88 15.74
N ALA A 240 -4.37 10.75 16.37
CA ALA A 240 -5.42 10.34 17.34
C ALA A 240 -6.51 9.50 16.68
N TYR A 241 -6.96 9.90 15.47
CA TYR A 241 -7.90 9.10 14.69
C TYR A 241 -7.31 7.71 14.37
N LEU A 242 -6.07 7.65 13.88
CA LEU A 242 -5.40 6.40 13.56
C LEU A 242 -5.25 5.50 14.79
N TYR A 243 -4.89 6.07 15.94
CA TYR A 243 -4.69 5.27 17.15
C TYR A 243 -5.95 4.50 17.55
N ALA A 244 -7.14 5.12 17.44
CA ALA A 244 -8.42 4.45 17.66
C ALA A 244 -8.62 3.25 16.69
N GLN A 245 -8.22 3.41 15.43
CA GLN A 245 -8.29 2.33 14.44
C GLN A 245 -7.32 1.18 14.77
N LEU A 246 -6.11 1.50 15.23
CA LEU A 246 -5.11 0.50 15.61
C LEU A 246 -5.52 -0.30 16.86
N GLU A 247 -6.14 0.36 17.86
CA GLU A 247 -6.71 -0.35 19.02
C GLU A 247 -7.87 -1.28 18.63
N ALA A 248 -8.66 -0.88 17.62
CA ALA A 248 -9.78 -1.70 17.11
C ALA A 248 -9.36 -2.68 15.99
N ARG A 249 -8.05 -2.86 15.79
CA ARG A 249 -7.48 -3.68 14.72
C ARG A 249 -8.13 -5.04 14.58
N ASP A 250 -8.30 -5.77 15.68
CA ASP A 250 -8.82 -7.14 15.65
C ASP A 250 -10.28 -7.18 15.16
N GLN A 251 -11.08 -6.19 15.54
CA GLN A 251 -12.48 -6.06 15.09
C GLN A 251 -12.55 -5.75 13.59
N ILE A 252 -11.74 -4.78 13.13
CA ILE A 252 -11.68 -4.39 11.71
C ILE A 252 -11.21 -5.57 10.87
N PHE A 253 -10.14 -6.24 11.28
CA PHE A 253 -9.58 -7.40 10.59
C PHE A 253 -10.58 -8.55 10.50
N ALA A 254 -11.21 -8.93 11.60
CA ALA A 254 -12.17 -10.03 11.64
C ALA A 254 -13.37 -9.77 10.74
N LYS A 255 -13.92 -8.54 10.72
CA LYS A 255 -15.03 -8.18 9.85
C LYS A 255 -14.65 -8.20 8.37
N ARG A 256 -13.47 -7.69 8.02
CA ARG A 256 -12.98 -7.73 6.64
C ARG A 256 -12.75 -9.17 6.16
N MET A 257 -12.19 -10.03 7.02
CA MET A 257 -12.01 -11.45 6.72
C MET A 257 -13.35 -12.19 6.57
N GLU A 258 -14.37 -11.85 7.37
CA GLU A 258 -15.72 -12.38 7.22
C GLU A 258 -16.29 -12.08 5.82
N ILE A 259 -16.19 -10.82 5.38
CA ILE A 259 -16.65 -10.39 4.05
C ILE A 259 -15.86 -11.08 2.94
N TYR A 260 -14.52 -11.10 3.06
CA TYR A 260 -13.64 -11.74 2.07
C TYR A 260 -13.98 -13.23 1.91
N ASN A 261 -14.09 -13.96 3.01
CA ASN A 261 -14.40 -15.39 3.01
C ASN A 261 -15.80 -15.67 2.46
N TYR A 262 -16.76 -14.77 2.72
CA TYR A 262 -18.11 -14.89 2.17
C TYR A 262 -18.09 -14.77 0.65
N TYR A 263 -17.42 -13.76 0.10
CA TYR A 263 -17.24 -13.62 -1.36
C TYR A 263 -16.56 -14.85 -1.95
N HIS A 264 -15.45 -15.27 -1.34
CA HIS A 264 -14.64 -16.38 -1.85
C HIS A 264 -15.45 -17.67 -1.92
N LYS A 265 -16.21 -17.99 -0.87
CA LYS A 265 -17.06 -19.18 -0.81
C LYS A 265 -18.22 -19.10 -1.79
N ASN A 266 -18.93 -17.99 -1.86
CA ASN A 266 -20.20 -17.90 -2.59
C ASN A 266 -20.02 -17.62 -4.09
N LEU A 267 -18.84 -17.17 -4.53
CA LEU A 267 -18.49 -17.03 -5.95
C LEU A 267 -17.69 -18.21 -6.50
N ALA A 268 -17.36 -19.21 -5.68
CA ALA A 268 -16.53 -20.36 -6.07
C ALA A 268 -17.14 -21.18 -7.23
N HIS A 269 -18.46 -21.30 -7.30
CA HIS A 269 -19.14 -22.00 -8.39
C HIS A 269 -18.89 -21.32 -9.75
N LEU A 270 -18.87 -19.97 -9.80
CA LEU A 270 -18.55 -19.25 -11.04
C LEU A 270 -17.10 -19.45 -11.47
N ALA A 271 -16.19 -19.60 -10.51
CA ALA A 271 -14.79 -19.94 -10.80
C ALA A 271 -14.66 -21.36 -11.33
N GLN A 272 -15.38 -22.33 -10.75
CA GLN A 272 -15.43 -23.72 -11.25
C GLN A 272 -16.02 -23.83 -12.66
N GLU A 273 -16.96 -22.96 -13.00
CA GLU A 273 -17.54 -22.86 -14.35
C GLU A 273 -16.62 -22.08 -15.34
N GLY A 274 -15.47 -21.56 -14.89
CA GLY A 274 -14.54 -20.79 -15.72
C GLY A 274 -15.05 -19.39 -16.11
N LYS A 275 -16.09 -18.88 -15.45
CA LYS A 275 -16.67 -17.55 -15.69
C LYS A 275 -15.84 -16.42 -15.07
N ILE A 276 -15.22 -16.70 -13.92
CA ILE A 276 -14.36 -15.77 -13.19
C ILE A 276 -13.09 -16.47 -12.70
N GLU A 277 -12.07 -15.67 -12.38
CA GLU A 277 -10.95 -16.08 -11.54
C GLU A 277 -11.03 -15.34 -10.21
N GLN A 278 -10.81 -16.06 -9.10
CA GLN A 278 -10.80 -15.51 -7.75
C GLN A 278 -9.37 -15.09 -7.34
N PRO A 279 -9.20 -14.25 -6.31
CA PRO A 279 -7.89 -13.93 -5.78
C PRO A 279 -7.15 -15.18 -5.31
N TYR A 280 -5.88 -15.27 -5.64
CA TYR A 280 -4.99 -16.33 -5.15
C TYR A 280 -4.10 -15.78 -4.04
N VAL A 281 -3.97 -16.53 -2.96
CA VAL A 281 -3.09 -16.22 -1.85
C VAL A 281 -2.13 -17.40 -1.68
N PRO A 282 -0.81 -17.22 -1.92
CA PRO A 282 0.19 -18.26 -1.68
C PRO A 282 0.20 -18.75 -0.22
N GLU A 283 0.56 -20.01 0.01
CA GLU A 283 0.55 -20.63 1.35
C GLU A 283 1.46 -19.91 2.36
N GLU A 284 2.58 -19.36 1.88
CA GLU A 284 3.52 -18.57 2.67
C GLU A 284 3.03 -17.16 3.03
N CYS A 285 1.89 -16.72 2.48
CA CYS A 285 1.32 -15.41 2.69
C CYS A 285 0.12 -15.45 3.63
N SER A 286 0.03 -14.48 4.52
CA SER A 286 -1.19 -14.18 5.28
C SER A 286 -1.69 -12.81 4.88
N HIS A 287 -2.80 -12.76 4.13
CA HIS A 287 -3.36 -11.49 3.65
C HIS A 287 -4.24 -10.81 4.70
N ASN A 288 -4.51 -9.53 4.51
CA ASN A 288 -5.27 -8.69 5.44
C ASN A 288 -6.68 -8.36 4.94
N ALA A 289 -7.20 -9.07 3.96
CA ALA A 289 -8.48 -8.77 3.33
C ALA A 289 -8.60 -7.29 2.92
N HIS A 290 -7.54 -6.72 2.30
CA HIS A 290 -7.55 -5.33 1.86
C HIS A 290 -8.62 -5.06 0.81
N MET A 291 -8.83 -5.98 -0.11
CA MET A 291 -9.88 -5.94 -1.12
C MET A 291 -10.29 -7.35 -1.51
N TYR A 292 -11.45 -7.46 -2.13
CA TYR A 292 -11.84 -8.62 -2.90
C TYR A 292 -12.01 -8.21 -4.36
N TYR A 293 -11.42 -8.96 -5.28
CA TYR A 293 -11.54 -8.73 -6.71
C TYR A 293 -11.87 -10.04 -7.42
N ILE A 294 -12.41 -9.93 -8.61
CA ILE A 294 -12.56 -11.03 -9.55
C ILE A 294 -11.93 -10.63 -10.88
N LYS A 295 -11.45 -11.59 -11.64
CA LYS A 295 -11.08 -11.38 -13.03
C LYS A 295 -12.06 -12.10 -13.91
N VAL A 296 -12.54 -11.42 -14.93
CA VAL A 296 -13.46 -11.97 -15.95
C VAL A 296 -12.68 -12.24 -17.24
N ARG A 297 -13.34 -12.78 -18.25
CA ARG A 297 -12.69 -13.19 -19.51
C ARG A 297 -11.91 -12.04 -20.20
N ASP A 298 -12.50 -10.85 -20.30
CA ASP A 298 -11.95 -9.71 -21.02
C ASP A 298 -12.55 -8.36 -20.55
N MET A 299 -12.00 -7.26 -21.08
CA MET A 299 -12.44 -5.89 -20.78
C MET A 299 -13.92 -5.65 -21.14
N GLN A 300 -14.45 -6.30 -22.17
CA GLN A 300 -15.84 -6.10 -22.60
C GLN A 300 -16.80 -6.71 -21.57
N VAL A 301 -16.51 -7.91 -21.10
CA VAL A 301 -17.27 -8.57 -20.02
C VAL A 301 -17.17 -7.74 -18.74
N ARG A 302 -15.97 -7.26 -18.37
CA ARG A 302 -15.78 -6.40 -17.20
C ARG A 302 -16.63 -5.14 -17.28
N THR A 303 -16.62 -4.46 -18.42
CA THR A 303 -17.38 -3.21 -18.62
C THR A 303 -18.88 -3.45 -18.51
N ARG A 304 -19.39 -4.52 -19.08
CA ARG A 304 -20.81 -4.91 -18.97
C ARG A 304 -21.19 -5.27 -17.54
N LEU A 305 -20.33 -6.02 -16.84
CA LEU A 305 -20.59 -6.40 -15.45
C LEU A 305 -20.62 -5.17 -14.53
N ILE A 306 -19.69 -4.19 -14.70
CA ILE A 306 -19.70 -2.92 -13.95
C ILE A 306 -21.02 -2.17 -14.20
N ALA A 307 -21.46 -2.07 -15.45
CA ALA A 307 -22.71 -1.39 -15.81
C ALA A 307 -23.92 -2.10 -15.16
N TYR A 308 -23.98 -3.41 -15.27
CA TYR A 308 -25.03 -4.23 -14.68
C TYR A 308 -25.10 -4.09 -13.14
N LEU A 309 -23.95 -4.17 -12.45
CA LEU A 309 -23.89 -3.97 -11.00
C LEU A 309 -24.37 -2.57 -10.61
N ARG A 310 -23.98 -1.55 -11.37
CA ARG A 310 -24.43 -0.16 -11.14
C ARG A 310 -25.94 -0.01 -11.29
N GLU A 311 -26.57 -0.62 -12.30
CA GLU A 311 -28.01 -0.64 -12.47
C GLU A 311 -28.73 -1.32 -11.29
N LYS A 312 -28.10 -2.30 -10.66
CA LYS A 312 -28.58 -2.96 -9.44
C LYS A 312 -28.22 -2.21 -8.15
N GLY A 313 -27.65 -1.00 -8.25
CA GLY A 313 -27.32 -0.18 -7.10
C GLY A 313 -26.03 -0.58 -6.39
N ILE A 314 -25.12 -1.32 -7.05
CA ILE A 314 -23.84 -1.79 -6.52
C ILE A 314 -22.70 -1.02 -7.21
N CYS A 315 -21.84 -0.33 -6.43
CA CYS A 315 -20.66 0.36 -6.93
C CYS A 315 -19.47 -0.59 -6.96
N SER A 316 -19.00 -0.95 -8.15
CA SER A 316 -17.79 -1.73 -8.36
C SER A 316 -16.86 -1.01 -9.33
N VAL A 317 -15.54 -1.21 -9.22
CA VAL A 317 -14.55 -0.44 -9.97
C VAL A 317 -13.41 -1.33 -10.47
N PHE A 318 -12.81 -0.94 -11.60
CA PHE A 318 -11.57 -1.55 -12.08
C PHE A 318 -10.33 -1.06 -11.26
N HIS A 319 -9.15 -1.66 -11.51
CA HIS A 319 -7.86 -1.31 -10.90
C HIS A 319 -6.73 -1.93 -11.71
N TYR A 320 -5.73 -1.26 -12.02
CA TYR A 320 -5.24 0.05 -12.38
C TYR A 320 -5.18 0.20 -13.91
N VAL A 321 -4.91 1.40 -14.44
CA VAL A 321 -4.32 1.53 -15.79
C VAL A 321 -2.82 1.30 -15.63
N PRO A 322 -2.19 0.40 -16.41
CA PRO A 322 -0.75 0.15 -16.31
C PRO A 322 0.08 1.43 -16.52
N LEU A 323 1.06 1.67 -15.65
CA LEU A 323 1.84 2.92 -15.69
C LEU A 323 2.65 3.06 -16.97
N HIS A 324 3.22 1.98 -17.50
CA HIS A 324 4.06 2.01 -18.70
C HIS A 324 3.33 2.52 -19.96
N SER A 325 2.01 2.32 -20.04
CA SER A 325 1.19 2.79 -21.16
C SER A 325 0.68 4.22 -20.97
N ALA A 326 0.77 4.77 -19.76
CA ALA A 326 0.36 6.14 -19.46
C ALA A 326 1.40 7.16 -19.94
N PRO A 327 1.00 8.42 -20.27
CA PRO A 327 1.93 9.45 -20.78
C PRO A 327 3.15 9.69 -19.89
N ALA A 328 2.98 9.71 -18.56
CA ALA A 328 4.08 9.88 -17.61
C ALA A 328 5.01 8.66 -17.60
N GLY A 329 4.45 7.45 -17.66
CA GLY A 329 5.24 6.22 -17.71
C GLY A 329 6.12 6.13 -18.97
N GLN A 330 5.59 6.55 -20.12
CA GLN A 330 6.36 6.64 -21.38
C GLN A 330 7.46 7.70 -21.31
N LYS A 331 7.23 8.81 -20.61
CA LYS A 331 8.20 9.90 -20.45
C LYS A 331 9.33 9.56 -19.48
N PHE A 332 8.99 8.93 -18.36
CA PHE A 332 9.91 8.76 -17.23
C PHE A 332 10.44 7.34 -17.06
N GLY A 333 9.90 6.37 -17.82
CA GLY A 333 10.28 4.98 -17.68
C GLY A 333 10.40 4.24 -19.01
N ARG A 334 10.68 2.95 -18.86
CA ARG A 334 10.67 1.94 -19.94
C ARG A 334 10.13 0.64 -19.41
N PHE A 335 9.53 -0.17 -20.25
CA PHE A 335 9.19 -1.56 -19.91
C PHE A 335 10.39 -2.48 -20.24
N SER A 336 10.70 -3.40 -19.34
CA SER A 336 11.77 -4.39 -19.53
C SER A 336 11.15 -5.73 -19.92
N GLY A 337 11.57 -6.26 -21.06
CA GLY A 337 10.97 -7.46 -21.64
C GLY A 337 9.64 -7.18 -22.34
N GLU A 338 8.72 -8.15 -22.31
CA GLU A 338 7.41 -8.12 -22.94
C GLU A 338 6.30 -7.93 -21.90
N ASP A 339 5.26 -7.16 -22.21
CA ASP A 339 4.02 -7.03 -21.44
C ASP A 339 3.08 -8.19 -21.82
N VAL A 340 3.23 -9.31 -21.13
CA VAL A 340 2.41 -10.52 -21.35
C VAL A 340 1.14 -10.49 -20.50
N TYR A 341 1.26 -10.04 -19.25
CA TYR A 341 0.21 -10.12 -18.25
C TYR A 341 -0.31 -8.77 -17.76
N THR A 342 0.55 -7.76 -17.60
CA THR A 342 0.17 -6.51 -16.95
C THR A 342 -1.05 -5.85 -17.58
N THR A 343 -1.05 -5.60 -18.89
CA THR A 343 -2.20 -5.01 -19.58
C THR A 343 -3.39 -5.95 -19.58
N LYS A 344 -3.18 -7.20 -19.98
CA LYS A 344 -4.23 -8.22 -20.05
C LYS A 344 -4.99 -8.39 -18.73
N GLU A 345 -4.27 -8.56 -17.63
CA GLU A 345 -4.89 -8.79 -16.32
C GLU A 345 -5.55 -7.52 -15.77
N SER A 346 -4.97 -6.33 -16.02
CA SER A 346 -5.58 -5.06 -15.64
C SER A 346 -6.93 -4.80 -16.32
N GLU A 347 -7.09 -5.26 -17.56
CA GLU A 347 -8.33 -5.12 -18.33
C GLU A 347 -9.44 -6.06 -17.85
N ARG A 348 -9.07 -7.15 -17.21
CA ARG A 348 -10.00 -8.21 -16.73
C ARG A 348 -10.45 -8.02 -15.30
N LEU A 349 -9.73 -7.25 -14.49
CA LEU A 349 -9.92 -7.16 -13.05
C LEU A 349 -11.03 -6.18 -12.67
N LEU A 350 -11.90 -6.64 -11.78
CA LEU A 350 -12.98 -5.88 -11.16
C LEU A 350 -12.95 -6.05 -9.65
N ARG A 351 -12.94 -4.95 -8.88
CA ARG A 351 -13.03 -4.97 -7.43
C ARG A 351 -14.47 -4.86 -6.96
N LEU A 352 -14.80 -5.61 -5.91
CA LEU A 352 -16.12 -5.61 -5.28
C LEU A 352 -16.15 -4.71 -4.04
N PRO A 353 -17.32 -4.21 -3.62
CA PRO A 353 -17.48 -3.46 -2.39
C PRO A 353 -16.90 -4.18 -1.18
N MET A 354 -16.05 -3.50 -0.40
CA MET A 354 -15.44 -4.11 0.77
C MET A 354 -14.96 -3.06 1.77
N PHE A 355 -15.66 -2.91 2.89
CA PHE A 355 -15.32 -2.00 3.98
C PHE A 355 -15.86 -2.52 5.32
N TYR A 356 -15.34 -1.99 6.42
CA TYR A 356 -15.60 -2.48 7.78
C TYR A 356 -17.11 -2.55 8.12
N ASN A 357 -17.89 -1.52 7.77
CA ASN A 357 -19.30 -1.43 8.14
C ASN A 357 -20.23 -1.95 7.02
N LEU A 358 -19.72 -2.73 6.05
CA LEU A 358 -20.56 -3.35 5.03
C LEU A 358 -21.42 -4.45 5.65
N ASP A 359 -22.76 -4.35 5.45
CA ASP A 359 -23.70 -5.32 5.96
C ASP A 359 -23.56 -6.66 5.21
N MET A 360 -23.69 -7.78 5.93
CA MET A 360 -23.62 -9.10 5.30
C MET A 360 -24.82 -9.41 4.40
N GLU A 361 -25.95 -8.76 4.60
CA GLU A 361 -27.08 -8.81 3.66
C GLU A 361 -26.73 -8.14 2.33
N ASP A 362 -26.02 -7.01 2.38
CA ASP A 362 -25.48 -6.36 1.18
C ASP A 362 -24.42 -7.24 0.48
N VAL A 363 -23.52 -7.88 1.24
CA VAL A 363 -22.53 -8.82 0.69
C VAL A 363 -23.21 -9.99 -0.02
N LYS A 364 -24.28 -10.54 0.59
CA LYS A 364 -25.11 -11.59 -0.04
C LYS A 364 -25.76 -11.07 -1.32
N TYR A 365 -26.37 -9.90 -1.29
CA TYR A 365 -27.01 -9.30 -2.45
C TYR A 365 -26.00 -9.08 -3.60
N ILE A 366 -24.78 -8.65 -3.30
CA ILE A 366 -23.71 -8.50 -4.30
C ILE A 366 -23.39 -9.84 -4.95
N THR A 367 -23.18 -10.91 -4.16
CA THR A 367 -22.85 -12.24 -4.68
C THR A 367 -23.97 -12.82 -5.54
N ASP A 368 -25.24 -12.72 -5.08
CA ASP A 368 -26.41 -13.20 -5.82
C ASP A 368 -26.57 -12.42 -7.14
N THR A 369 -26.32 -11.12 -7.12
CA THR A 369 -26.39 -10.27 -8.32
C THR A 369 -25.30 -10.64 -9.32
N ILE A 370 -24.05 -10.90 -8.88
CA ILE A 370 -22.96 -11.37 -9.76
C ILE A 370 -23.33 -12.72 -10.37
N ALA A 371 -23.86 -13.66 -9.56
CA ALA A 371 -24.25 -14.97 -10.01
C ALA A 371 -25.38 -14.96 -11.06
N SER A 372 -26.24 -13.93 -11.02
CA SER A 372 -27.33 -13.74 -11.98
C SER A 372 -26.95 -13.02 -13.27
N PHE A 373 -25.68 -12.61 -13.42
CA PHE A 373 -25.20 -11.98 -14.64
C PHE A 373 -25.02 -13.02 -15.75
N ASP A 374 -25.76 -12.87 -16.85
CA ASP A 374 -25.76 -13.78 -18.00
C ASP A 374 -24.75 -13.43 -19.09
N GLY A 375 -23.95 -12.39 -18.86
CA GLY A 375 -22.98 -11.83 -19.81
C GLY A 375 -21.55 -12.33 -19.68
N PHE A 376 -21.26 -13.39 -18.89
CA PHE A 376 -19.91 -13.95 -18.71
C PHE A 376 -19.32 -14.55 -19.97
#